data_bf902e464da5a408b658129a7368cfc0
#
_entry.id   bf902e464da5a408b658129a7368cfc0
#
_cell.length_a   1.000
_cell.length_b   1.000
_cell.length_c   1.000
_cell.angle_alpha   90.00
_cell.angle_beta   90.00
_cell.angle_gamma   90.00
#
_symmetry.space_group_name_H-M   'P 1'
#
loop_
_entity.id
_entity.type
_entity.pdbx_description
1 polymer ?
#
loop_
_entity_poly.entity_id
_entity_poly.type
_entity_poly.pdbx_seq_one_letter_code
_entity_poly.pdbx_strand_id
1 'polypeptide(L)'
;MGATLVFPCCVPAALEYAEKARGRGEVVIASSSLAFDETARHFPRWFRLPNVYARDFAARLSEAVAAHGIDRVFAPVSAAHWMLERLLQRGEIDLELVGEMPIRRHAREHARLMADADARLADIAGMSDNRSTLTRFEVAAVLRQSTAVFGESSEAKIAALMAIFASAPKGDVVEIGVLTGCSASVLEMMASRYDTGAVLAVDPWSYANSVQEESPRDLQEMVDVWDATVPFETFLTQLLPIARHGAFNYLPLTSRDAHGRWLGDRVVRSTEFAETRYTGRIAVLHIDGNHDYAAVSEDAALWLPHLLPGGWVVLDDYFWLHGDGPRRVGDAFLTTRAADVARAFVCGSALFVQLSAGD
;
A
#
# COMPACT_ATOMS: atom_id res chain seq x y z
N MET A 1 -8.07 29.70 -25.12
CA MET A 1 -8.14 29.12 -23.78
C MET A 1 -7.52 30.13 -22.83
N GLY A 2 -8.20 30.48 -21.76
CA GLY A 2 -7.67 31.38 -20.74
C GLY A 2 -6.61 30.73 -19.88
N ALA A 3 -6.07 31.47 -18.95
CA ALA A 3 -5.02 30.97 -18.06
C ALA A 3 -5.60 30.51 -16.72
N THR A 4 -4.98 29.51 -16.10
CA THR A 4 -5.29 29.10 -14.73
C THR A 4 -4.36 29.79 -13.73
N LEU A 5 -4.93 30.53 -12.80
CA LEU A 5 -4.23 31.08 -11.66
C LEU A 5 -4.06 30.00 -10.57
N VAL A 6 -2.85 29.83 -10.07
CA VAL A 6 -2.58 28.99 -8.87
C VAL A 6 -2.31 29.92 -7.69
N PHE A 7 -3.20 29.92 -6.68
CA PHE A 7 -3.12 30.80 -5.52
C PHE A 7 -3.58 30.14 -4.22
N PRO A 8 -2.80 30.19 -3.14
CA PRO A 8 -1.39 30.59 -3.09
C PRO A 8 -0.48 29.51 -3.71
N CYS A 9 0.62 29.91 -4.35
CA CYS A 9 1.54 28.97 -4.99
C CYS A 9 2.64 28.42 -4.07
N CYS A 10 2.74 28.90 -2.84
CA CYS A 10 3.80 28.60 -1.86
C CYS A 10 3.61 27.22 -1.14
N VAL A 11 2.92 26.28 -1.73
CA VAL A 11 2.69 24.95 -1.16
C VAL A 11 2.95 23.84 -2.20
N PRO A 12 3.39 22.65 -1.79
CA PRO A 12 3.72 21.55 -2.73
C PRO A 12 2.60 21.23 -3.72
N ALA A 13 1.36 21.15 -3.26
CA ALA A 13 0.20 20.86 -4.11
C ALA A 13 -0.01 21.88 -5.25
N ALA A 14 0.50 23.11 -5.12
CA ALA A 14 0.49 24.10 -6.20
C ALA A 14 1.46 23.72 -7.33
N LEU A 15 2.65 23.23 -6.97
CA LEU A 15 3.65 22.77 -7.94
C LEU A 15 3.17 21.53 -8.69
N GLU A 16 2.63 20.55 -7.97
CA GLU A 16 2.06 19.33 -8.55
C GLU A 16 0.93 19.63 -9.54
N TYR A 17 0.02 20.52 -9.17
CA TYR A 17 -1.04 20.95 -10.07
C TYR A 17 -0.49 21.62 -11.32
N ALA A 18 0.46 22.55 -11.14
CA ALA A 18 1.06 23.30 -12.23
C ALA A 18 1.81 22.38 -13.22
N GLU A 19 2.51 21.37 -12.73
CA GLU A 19 3.19 20.37 -13.55
C GLU A 19 2.18 19.58 -14.40
N LYS A 20 1.15 19.03 -13.78
CA LYS A 20 0.08 18.28 -14.46
C LYS A 20 -0.67 19.15 -15.47
N ALA A 21 -0.96 20.40 -15.15
CA ALA A 21 -1.64 21.33 -16.03
C ALA A 21 -0.80 21.69 -17.26
N ARG A 22 0.51 21.93 -17.05
CA ARG A 22 1.45 22.17 -18.17
C ARG A 22 1.59 20.94 -19.08
N GLY A 23 1.62 19.74 -18.51
CA GLY A 23 1.63 18.50 -19.30
C GLY A 23 0.41 18.35 -20.22
N ARG A 24 -0.72 19.02 -19.88
CA ARG A 24 -1.92 19.11 -20.74
C ARG A 24 -1.90 20.32 -21.69
N GLY A 25 -0.83 21.10 -21.71
CA GLY A 25 -0.70 22.31 -22.54
C GLY A 25 -1.45 23.53 -21.99
N GLU A 26 -1.83 23.54 -20.70
CA GLU A 26 -2.53 24.66 -20.07
C GLU A 26 -1.56 25.78 -19.69
N VAL A 27 -2.01 27.03 -19.84
CA VAL A 27 -1.26 28.21 -19.38
C VAL A 27 -1.48 28.36 -17.87
N VAL A 28 -0.40 28.26 -17.08
CA VAL A 28 -0.45 28.40 -15.63
C VAL A 28 0.28 29.68 -15.20
N ILE A 29 -0.40 30.48 -14.40
CA ILE A 29 0.11 31.69 -13.77
C ILE A 29 0.04 31.48 -12.25
N ALA A 30 1.07 31.91 -11.54
CA ALA A 30 1.12 31.74 -10.08
C ALA A 30 1.03 33.07 -9.35
N SER A 31 0.52 33.00 -8.10
CA SER A 31 0.50 34.13 -7.21
C SER A 31 0.59 33.69 -5.75
N SER A 32 1.13 34.57 -4.91
CA SER A 32 1.05 34.41 -3.46
C SER A 32 0.96 35.80 -2.79
N SER A 33 0.67 35.82 -1.51
CA SER A 33 0.66 37.05 -0.69
C SER A 33 2.01 37.36 -0.06
N LEU A 34 3.00 36.49 -0.20
CA LEU A 34 4.32 36.66 0.38
C LEU A 34 5.10 37.75 -0.35
N ALA A 35 5.84 38.55 0.38
CA ALA A 35 6.76 39.55 -0.20
C ALA A 35 7.94 38.87 -0.90
N PHE A 36 8.36 37.75 -0.36
CA PHE A 36 9.37 36.85 -0.93
C PHE A 36 8.83 35.45 -0.95
N ASP A 37 8.77 34.85 -2.14
CA ASP A 37 8.26 33.51 -2.36
C ASP A 37 9.23 32.74 -3.25
N GLU A 38 9.96 31.79 -2.66
CA GLU A 38 10.92 30.97 -3.40
C GLU A 38 10.26 30.12 -4.50
N THR A 39 8.99 29.77 -4.31
CA THR A 39 8.27 28.95 -5.30
C THR A 39 7.99 29.73 -6.59
N ALA A 40 8.02 31.04 -6.55
CA ALA A 40 7.86 31.92 -7.73
C ALA A 40 8.80 31.53 -8.89
N ARG A 41 10.02 31.06 -8.59
CA ARG A 41 11.02 30.62 -9.59
C ARG A 41 10.57 29.44 -10.44
N HIS A 42 9.60 28.64 -9.98
CA HIS A 42 9.06 27.49 -10.71
C HIS A 42 7.95 27.86 -11.70
N PHE A 43 7.57 29.15 -11.73
CA PHE A 43 6.50 29.64 -12.60
C PHE A 43 7.02 30.70 -13.57
N PRO A 44 6.83 30.53 -14.88
CA PRO A 44 7.26 31.53 -15.89
C PRO A 44 6.55 32.88 -15.74
N ARG A 45 5.33 32.85 -15.17
CA ARG A 45 4.54 34.04 -14.87
C ARG A 45 4.11 34.00 -13.41
N TRP A 46 4.50 35.01 -12.66
CA TRP A 46 4.15 35.18 -11.27
C TRP A 46 3.87 36.65 -10.94
N PHE A 47 2.90 36.88 -10.08
CA PHE A 47 2.67 38.20 -9.53
C PHE A 47 2.19 38.09 -8.07
N ARG A 48 2.28 39.20 -7.32
CA ARG A 48 1.85 39.23 -5.92
C ARG A 48 0.39 39.66 -5.84
N LEU A 49 -0.41 38.90 -5.07
CA LEU A 49 -1.73 39.31 -4.58
C LEU A 49 -1.67 39.67 -3.09
N PRO A 50 -2.61 40.48 -2.58
CA PRO A 50 -2.79 40.63 -1.15
C PRO A 50 -3.14 39.30 -0.48
N ASN A 51 -3.09 39.26 0.86
CA ASN A 51 -3.63 38.14 1.60
C ASN A 51 -5.14 38.00 1.29
N VAL A 52 -5.63 36.78 1.22
CA VAL A 52 -7.02 36.45 0.87
C VAL A 52 -8.06 37.13 1.79
N TYR A 53 -7.67 37.54 2.99
CA TYR A 53 -8.51 38.29 3.94
C TYR A 53 -8.35 39.81 3.84
N ALA A 54 -7.50 40.32 2.96
CA ALA A 54 -7.34 41.75 2.78
C ALA A 54 -8.60 42.37 2.13
N ARG A 55 -8.95 43.56 2.53
CA ARG A 55 -10.19 44.24 2.05
C ARG A 55 -10.16 44.50 0.54
N ASP A 56 -9.00 44.69 -0.02
CA ASP A 56 -8.78 44.94 -1.45
C ASP A 56 -8.49 43.68 -2.27
N PHE A 57 -8.54 42.49 -1.65
CA PHE A 57 -8.18 41.24 -2.33
C PHE A 57 -9.04 40.99 -3.59
N ALA A 58 -10.36 41.10 -3.49
CA ALA A 58 -11.27 40.86 -4.61
C ALA A 58 -11.02 41.83 -5.77
N ALA A 59 -10.83 43.13 -5.47
CA ALA A 59 -10.52 44.13 -6.48
C ALA A 59 -9.18 43.85 -7.19
N ARG A 60 -8.15 43.55 -6.41
CA ARG A 60 -6.81 43.21 -6.97
C ARG A 60 -6.81 41.90 -7.76
N LEU A 61 -7.60 40.93 -7.35
CA LEU A 61 -7.78 39.70 -8.11
C LEU A 61 -8.47 40.00 -9.45
N SER A 62 -9.56 40.79 -9.45
CA SER A 62 -10.27 41.17 -10.68
C SER A 62 -9.37 41.95 -11.66
N GLU A 63 -8.54 42.87 -11.15
CA GLU A 63 -7.54 43.58 -11.97
C GLU A 63 -6.55 42.60 -12.60
N ALA A 64 -6.05 41.63 -11.85
CA ALA A 64 -5.11 40.62 -12.34
C ALA A 64 -5.76 39.66 -13.35
N VAL A 65 -7.00 39.27 -13.12
CA VAL A 65 -7.82 38.46 -14.06
C VAL A 65 -7.89 39.14 -15.43
N ALA A 66 -8.28 40.43 -15.45
CA ALA A 66 -8.37 41.20 -16.69
C ALA A 66 -6.99 41.39 -17.37
N ALA A 67 -5.94 41.69 -16.58
CA ALA A 67 -4.59 41.95 -17.10
C ALA A 67 -3.91 40.72 -17.70
N HIS A 68 -4.22 39.55 -17.18
CA HIS A 68 -3.52 38.30 -17.54
C HIS A 68 -4.38 37.28 -18.29
N GLY A 69 -5.65 37.59 -18.57
CA GLY A 69 -6.57 36.68 -19.25
C GLY A 69 -6.83 35.38 -18.46
N ILE A 70 -6.98 35.52 -17.14
CA ILE A 70 -7.26 34.39 -16.25
C ILE A 70 -8.75 34.09 -16.30
N ASP A 71 -9.12 32.84 -16.54
CA ASP A 71 -10.51 32.36 -16.51
C ASP A 71 -10.75 31.30 -15.43
N ARG A 72 -9.66 30.72 -14.89
CA ARG A 72 -9.74 29.67 -13.86
C ARG A 72 -8.80 29.97 -12.70
N VAL A 73 -9.17 29.49 -11.49
CA VAL A 73 -8.31 29.54 -10.31
C VAL A 73 -8.26 28.20 -9.61
N PHE A 74 -7.07 27.72 -9.32
CA PHE A 74 -6.81 26.58 -8.46
C PHE A 74 -6.29 27.07 -7.11
N ALA A 75 -6.99 26.70 -6.03
CA ALA A 75 -6.61 27.08 -4.67
C ALA A 75 -6.27 25.84 -3.82
N PRO A 76 -4.97 25.53 -3.65
CA PRO A 76 -4.51 24.35 -2.92
C PRO A 76 -4.62 24.45 -1.40
N VAL A 77 -5.04 25.59 -0.87
CA VAL A 77 -5.22 25.86 0.57
C VAL A 77 -6.70 26.08 0.89
N SER A 78 -7.22 25.34 1.88
CA SER A 78 -8.66 25.38 2.21
C SER A 78 -9.20 26.78 2.49
N ALA A 79 -8.44 27.61 3.22
CA ALA A 79 -8.85 28.98 3.52
C ALA A 79 -8.96 29.85 2.25
N ALA A 80 -7.99 29.74 1.34
CA ALA A 80 -8.02 30.46 0.07
C ALA A 80 -9.19 29.98 -0.80
N HIS A 81 -9.37 28.65 -0.91
CA HIS A 81 -10.48 28.05 -1.66
C HIS A 81 -11.84 28.52 -1.13
N TRP A 82 -12.03 28.50 0.19
CA TRP A 82 -13.25 28.96 0.86
C TRP A 82 -13.56 30.42 0.57
N MET A 83 -12.56 31.29 0.64
CA MET A 83 -12.74 32.72 0.38
C MET A 83 -13.08 32.99 -1.08
N LEU A 84 -12.40 32.33 -2.02
CA LEU A 84 -12.70 32.42 -3.44
C LEU A 84 -14.12 31.93 -3.74
N GLU A 85 -14.54 30.79 -3.18
CA GLU A 85 -15.90 30.28 -3.31
C GLU A 85 -16.95 31.31 -2.83
N ARG A 86 -16.69 32.00 -1.71
CA ARG A 86 -17.58 33.07 -1.22
C ARG A 86 -17.61 34.32 -2.10
N LEU A 87 -16.49 34.72 -2.66
CA LEU A 87 -16.44 35.85 -3.61
C LEU A 87 -17.21 35.53 -4.90
N LEU A 88 -17.09 34.30 -5.41
CA LEU A 88 -17.88 33.80 -6.53
C LEU A 88 -19.38 33.81 -6.22
N GLN A 89 -19.79 33.28 -5.06
CA GLN A 89 -21.20 33.26 -4.64
C GLN A 89 -21.82 34.65 -4.50
N ARG A 90 -21.02 35.68 -4.19
CA ARG A 90 -21.46 37.07 -4.08
C ARG A 90 -21.40 37.83 -5.40
N GLY A 91 -20.87 37.21 -6.46
CA GLY A 91 -20.65 37.87 -7.74
C GLY A 91 -19.57 38.95 -7.72
N GLU A 92 -18.65 38.90 -6.72
CA GLU A 92 -17.54 39.86 -6.59
C GLU A 92 -16.36 39.50 -7.55
N ILE A 93 -16.28 38.26 -8.01
CA ILE A 93 -15.35 37.79 -9.03
C ILE A 93 -16.09 36.86 -9.99
N ASP A 94 -15.57 36.76 -11.22
CA ASP A 94 -16.09 35.88 -12.27
C ASP A 94 -14.95 34.98 -12.78
N LEU A 95 -14.84 33.78 -12.21
CA LEU A 95 -13.81 32.78 -12.48
C LEU A 95 -14.35 31.37 -12.24
N GLU A 96 -13.82 30.40 -12.93
CA GLU A 96 -14.00 28.98 -12.59
C GLU A 96 -13.06 28.58 -11.45
N LEU A 97 -13.60 28.18 -10.30
CA LEU A 97 -12.83 27.62 -9.20
C LEU A 97 -12.58 26.13 -9.46
N VAL A 98 -11.33 25.78 -9.75
CA VAL A 98 -10.94 24.43 -10.17
C VAL A 98 -10.62 23.55 -8.95
N GLY A 99 -11.17 22.33 -8.98
CA GLY A 99 -10.90 21.32 -7.96
C GLY A 99 -11.82 21.45 -6.74
N GLU A 100 -11.59 20.59 -5.79
CA GLU A 100 -12.34 20.52 -4.53
C GLU A 100 -11.54 21.16 -3.39
N MET A 101 -12.22 21.80 -2.46
CA MET A 101 -11.57 22.32 -1.24
C MET A 101 -10.82 21.22 -0.50
N PRO A 102 -9.53 21.39 -0.18
CA PRO A 102 -8.70 20.32 0.40
C PRO A 102 -9.30 19.65 1.64
N ILE A 103 -9.89 20.41 2.57
CA ILE A 103 -10.51 19.83 3.77
C ILE A 103 -11.78 19.02 3.46
N ARG A 104 -12.58 19.44 2.46
CA ARG A 104 -13.76 18.67 2.03
C ARG A 104 -13.33 17.35 1.35
N ARG A 105 -12.31 17.41 0.50
CA ARG A 105 -11.71 16.21 -0.11
C ARG A 105 -11.22 15.25 0.95
N HIS A 106 -10.44 15.73 1.93
CA HIS A 106 -9.95 14.91 3.04
C HIS A 106 -11.10 14.27 3.84
N ALA A 107 -12.14 15.04 4.15
CA ALA A 107 -13.30 14.53 4.88
C ALA A 107 -14.04 13.43 4.10
N ARG A 108 -14.20 13.61 2.79
CA ARG A 108 -14.81 12.62 1.90
C ARG A 108 -13.96 11.34 1.80
N GLU A 109 -12.66 11.47 1.61
CA GLU A 109 -11.72 10.33 1.55
C GLU A 109 -11.69 9.58 2.89
N HIS A 110 -11.69 10.30 4.01
CA HIS A 110 -11.78 9.69 5.33
C HIS A 110 -13.11 8.96 5.54
N ALA A 111 -14.23 9.56 5.16
CA ALA A 111 -15.54 8.92 5.27
C ALA A 111 -15.61 7.64 4.44
N ARG A 112 -15.01 7.62 3.23
CA ARG A 112 -14.90 6.43 2.41
C ARG A 112 -14.07 5.34 3.11
N LEU A 113 -12.87 5.68 3.57
CA LEU A 113 -12.01 4.74 4.30
C LEU A 113 -12.73 4.12 5.50
N MET A 114 -13.51 4.91 6.25
CA MET A 114 -14.26 4.39 7.40
C MET A 114 -15.42 3.47 6.98
N ALA A 115 -16.08 3.74 5.86
CA ALA A 115 -17.11 2.87 5.30
C ALA A 115 -16.51 1.53 4.79
N ASP A 116 -15.37 1.60 4.10
CA ASP A 116 -14.63 0.42 3.66
C ASP A 116 -14.19 -0.42 4.87
N ALA A 117 -13.70 0.23 5.94
CA ALA A 117 -13.32 -0.46 7.18
C ALA A 117 -14.51 -1.15 7.87
N ASP A 118 -15.69 -0.54 7.89
CA ASP A 118 -16.89 -1.16 8.45
C ASP A 118 -17.32 -2.39 7.63
N ALA A 119 -17.26 -2.31 6.30
CA ALA A 119 -17.55 -3.44 5.41
C ALA A 119 -16.55 -4.59 5.63
N ARG A 120 -15.24 -4.28 5.65
CA ARG A 120 -14.20 -5.31 5.89
C ARG A 120 -14.28 -5.89 7.30
N LEU A 121 -14.68 -5.13 8.30
CA LEU A 121 -14.85 -5.64 9.66
C LEU A 121 -15.90 -6.77 9.72
N ALA A 122 -16.99 -6.65 8.96
CA ALA A 122 -17.99 -7.72 8.84
C ALA A 122 -17.41 -8.97 8.16
N ASP A 123 -16.65 -8.80 7.07
CA ASP A 123 -15.97 -9.90 6.37
C ASP A 123 -14.96 -10.62 7.30
N ILE A 124 -14.14 -9.85 8.04
CA ILE A 124 -13.16 -10.36 9.00
C ILE A 124 -13.87 -11.18 10.09
N ALA A 125 -14.98 -10.69 10.62
CA ALA A 125 -15.77 -11.43 11.62
C ALA A 125 -16.24 -12.79 11.08
N GLY A 126 -16.78 -12.83 9.86
CA GLY A 126 -17.20 -14.07 9.19
C GLY A 126 -16.02 -15.03 8.94
N MET A 127 -14.92 -14.52 8.40
CA MET A 127 -13.73 -15.33 8.11
C MET A 127 -12.97 -15.81 9.36
N SER A 128 -13.11 -15.14 10.49
CA SER A 128 -12.49 -15.52 11.78
C SER A 128 -13.41 -16.31 12.72
N ASP A 129 -14.60 -16.71 12.28
CA ASP A 129 -15.64 -17.31 13.12
C ASP A 129 -15.95 -16.44 14.36
N ASN A 130 -16.01 -15.12 14.16
CA ASN A 130 -16.21 -14.09 15.19
C ASN A 130 -15.12 -14.08 16.30
N ARG A 131 -13.93 -14.62 16.05
CA ARG A 131 -12.81 -14.58 16.98
C ARG A 131 -12.01 -13.29 16.92
N SER A 132 -12.12 -12.53 15.81
CA SER A 132 -11.41 -11.27 15.65
C SER A 132 -11.90 -10.24 16.66
N THR A 133 -10.94 -9.55 17.29
CA THR A 133 -11.17 -8.43 18.22
C THR A 133 -10.74 -7.09 17.64
N LEU A 134 -10.57 -7.04 16.33
CA LEU A 134 -10.18 -5.80 15.63
C LEU A 134 -11.31 -4.76 15.70
N THR A 135 -10.93 -3.53 15.94
CA THR A 135 -11.82 -2.37 15.85
C THR A 135 -11.84 -1.82 14.43
N ARG A 136 -12.89 -1.04 14.09
CA ARG A 136 -12.95 -0.35 12.81
C ARG A 136 -11.75 0.55 12.53
N PHE A 137 -11.16 1.14 13.58
CA PHE A 137 -9.99 2.02 13.43
C PHE A 137 -8.72 1.23 13.14
N GLU A 138 -8.55 0.04 13.71
CA GLU A 138 -7.44 -0.86 13.36
C GLU A 138 -7.57 -1.34 11.92
N VAL A 139 -8.76 -1.75 11.50
CA VAL A 139 -9.01 -2.12 10.09
C VAL A 139 -8.75 -0.94 9.15
N ALA A 140 -9.24 0.26 9.47
CA ALA A 140 -8.98 1.46 8.67
C ALA A 140 -7.49 1.81 8.59
N ALA A 141 -6.74 1.60 9.68
CA ALA A 141 -5.28 1.83 9.70
C ALA A 141 -4.56 0.86 8.78
N VAL A 142 -4.90 -0.43 8.80
CA VAL A 142 -4.33 -1.44 7.89
C VAL A 142 -4.67 -1.13 6.44
N LEU A 143 -5.94 -0.84 6.12
CA LEU A 143 -6.35 -0.48 4.77
C LEU A 143 -5.59 0.76 4.25
N ARG A 144 -5.44 1.78 5.08
CA ARG A 144 -4.66 2.98 4.72
C ARG A 144 -3.20 2.63 4.44
N GLN A 145 -2.59 1.79 5.28
CA GLN A 145 -1.19 1.38 5.12
C GLN A 145 -1.00 0.57 3.84
N SER A 146 -1.87 -0.42 3.58
CA SER A 146 -1.77 -1.27 2.40
C SER A 146 -2.04 -0.54 1.08
N THR A 147 -2.86 0.52 1.09
CA THR A 147 -3.13 1.35 -0.10
C THR A 147 -2.11 2.46 -0.33
N ALA A 148 -1.23 2.72 0.63
CA ALA A 148 -0.21 3.77 0.51
C ALA A 148 0.97 3.37 -0.38
N VAL A 149 1.14 2.08 -0.66
CA VAL A 149 2.24 1.52 -1.43
C VAL A 149 1.71 0.72 -2.61
N PHE A 150 2.50 0.65 -3.69
CA PHE A 150 2.17 -0.21 -4.82
C PHE A 150 2.13 -1.68 -4.38
N GLY A 151 1.10 -2.41 -4.82
CA GLY A 151 0.94 -3.85 -4.58
C GLY A 151 -0.37 -4.36 -5.17
N GLU A 152 -0.41 -5.64 -5.51
CA GLU A 152 -1.56 -6.25 -6.21
C GLU A 152 -2.50 -7.01 -5.27
N SER A 153 -2.42 -6.74 -3.95
CA SER A 153 -3.32 -7.33 -2.97
C SER A 153 -4.67 -6.60 -2.92
N SER A 154 -5.75 -7.31 -3.22
CA SER A 154 -7.10 -6.77 -3.09
C SER A 154 -7.48 -6.50 -1.63
N GLU A 155 -8.39 -5.56 -1.38
CA GLU A 155 -8.91 -5.31 -0.02
C GLU A 155 -9.54 -6.56 0.61
N ALA A 156 -10.11 -7.45 -0.19
CA ALA A 156 -10.66 -8.72 0.28
C ALA A 156 -9.55 -9.65 0.79
N LYS A 157 -8.43 -9.79 0.05
CA LYS A 157 -7.24 -10.53 0.51
C LYS A 157 -6.67 -9.93 1.79
N ILE A 158 -6.54 -8.59 1.84
CA ILE A 158 -6.08 -7.88 3.05
C ILE A 158 -6.97 -8.18 4.25
N ALA A 159 -8.30 -8.17 4.08
CA ALA A 159 -9.24 -8.54 5.15
C ALA A 159 -9.07 -10.00 5.59
N ALA A 160 -8.86 -10.93 4.66
CA ALA A 160 -8.61 -12.33 4.98
C ALA A 160 -7.27 -12.52 5.73
N LEU A 161 -6.20 -11.83 5.32
CA LEU A 161 -4.94 -11.79 6.06
C LEU A 161 -5.13 -11.26 7.49
N MET A 162 -5.95 -10.24 7.70
CA MET A 162 -6.28 -9.78 9.05
C MET A 162 -7.05 -10.83 9.86
N ALA A 163 -7.99 -11.54 9.22
CA ALA A 163 -8.87 -12.48 9.89
C ALA A 163 -8.15 -13.71 10.46
N ILE A 164 -7.16 -14.25 9.74
CA ILE A 164 -6.49 -15.51 10.11
C ILE A 164 -5.71 -15.40 11.41
N PHE A 165 -5.20 -14.20 11.75
CA PHE A 165 -4.43 -13.98 12.98
C PHE A 165 -5.26 -14.17 14.25
N ALA A 166 -6.58 -14.04 14.18
CA ALA A 166 -7.46 -14.29 15.34
C ALA A 166 -7.42 -15.73 15.85
N SER A 167 -6.94 -16.67 15.05
CA SER A 167 -6.83 -18.10 15.39
C SER A 167 -5.43 -18.68 15.15
N ALA A 168 -4.47 -17.88 14.69
CA ALA A 168 -3.10 -18.32 14.48
C ALA A 168 -2.42 -18.66 15.83
N PRO A 169 -1.67 -19.76 15.91
CA PRO A 169 -0.89 -20.09 17.12
C PRO A 169 0.26 -19.11 17.32
N LYS A 170 0.98 -19.23 18.43
CA LYS A 170 2.24 -18.49 18.64
C LYS A 170 3.38 -19.13 17.86
N GLY A 171 4.09 -18.37 17.04
CA GLY A 171 5.18 -18.82 16.20
C GLY A 171 5.61 -17.75 15.21
N ASP A 172 6.56 -18.09 14.35
CA ASP A 172 7.06 -17.17 13.33
C ASP A 172 6.00 -16.91 12.25
N VAL A 173 6.02 -15.73 11.69
CA VAL A 173 5.24 -15.35 10.51
C VAL A 173 6.22 -15.21 9.35
N VAL A 174 6.04 -15.95 8.28
CA VAL A 174 6.99 -15.97 7.15
C VAL A 174 6.27 -15.61 5.86
N GLU A 175 6.84 -14.71 5.10
CA GLU A 175 6.40 -14.37 3.75
C GLU A 175 7.50 -14.63 2.74
N ILE A 176 7.15 -15.31 1.65
CA ILE A 176 8.02 -15.61 0.50
C ILE A 176 7.47 -14.85 -0.71
N GLY A 177 8.29 -13.96 -1.27
CA GLY A 177 7.84 -12.98 -2.25
C GLY A 177 7.19 -11.78 -1.57
N VAL A 178 7.89 -10.67 -1.55
CA VAL A 178 7.51 -9.50 -0.74
C VAL A 178 7.29 -8.26 -1.61
N LEU A 179 8.01 -8.17 -2.71
CA LEU A 179 7.99 -7.06 -3.64
C LEU A 179 8.19 -5.72 -2.91
N THR A 180 7.15 -4.89 -2.82
CA THR A 180 7.16 -3.57 -2.17
C THR A 180 6.73 -3.59 -0.71
N GLY A 181 6.31 -4.76 -0.17
CA GLY A 181 5.94 -4.92 1.23
C GLY A 181 4.48 -4.62 1.58
N CYS A 182 3.57 -4.63 0.62
CA CYS A 182 2.16 -4.40 0.87
C CYS A 182 1.60 -5.43 1.86
N SER A 183 1.66 -6.73 1.54
CA SER A 183 1.25 -7.84 2.42
C SER A 183 2.12 -7.98 3.66
N ALA A 184 3.46 -7.80 3.54
CA ALA A 184 4.38 -7.81 4.68
C ALA A 184 3.99 -6.82 5.76
N SER A 185 3.51 -5.62 5.36
CA SER A 185 3.04 -4.62 6.31
C SER A 185 1.79 -5.08 7.07
N VAL A 186 0.88 -5.76 6.42
CA VAL A 186 -0.32 -6.34 7.05
C VAL A 186 0.07 -7.47 8.02
N LEU A 187 0.95 -8.36 7.58
CA LEU A 187 1.45 -9.46 8.41
C LEU A 187 2.13 -8.94 9.67
N GLU A 188 2.99 -7.91 9.57
CA GLU A 188 3.65 -7.30 10.73
C GLU A 188 2.65 -6.60 11.66
N MET A 189 1.73 -5.81 11.13
CA MET A 189 0.71 -5.15 11.94
C MET A 189 -0.16 -6.17 12.69
N MET A 190 -0.54 -7.26 12.04
CA MET A 190 -1.34 -8.32 12.66
C MET A 190 -0.53 -9.19 13.63
N ALA A 191 0.71 -9.55 13.28
CA ALA A 191 1.61 -10.25 14.19
C ALA A 191 1.85 -9.44 15.48
N SER A 192 1.99 -8.11 15.35
CA SER A 192 2.05 -7.19 16.47
C SER A 192 0.77 -7.18 17.29
N ARG A 193 -0.37 -7.01 16.63
CA ARG A 193 -1.68 -6.86 17.26
C ARG A 193 -2.12 -8.09 18.05
N TYR A 194 -1.82 -9.28 17.52
CA TYR A 194 -2.17 -10.55 18.14
C TYR A 194 -1.02 -11.18 18.92
N ASP A 195 0.14 -10.53 18.99
CA ASP A 195 1.36 -11.04 19.63
C ASP A 195 1.70 -12.46 19.13
N THR A 196 1.62 -12.69 17.82
CA THR A 196 1.80 -14.01 17.21
C THR A 196 3.25 -14.46 17.28
N GLY A 197 4.18 -13.60 16.84
CA GLY A 197 5.61 -13.87 16.87
C GLY A 197 6.40 -12.92 15.96
N ALA A 198 7.62 -13.30 15.61
CA ALA A 198 8.49 -12.52 14.74
C ALA A 198 8.12 -12.74 13.28
N VAL A 199 8.19 -11.67 12.48
CA VAL A 199 7.92 -11.70 11.04
C VAL A 199 9.24 -11.75 10.27
N LEU A 200 9.33 -12.65 9.28
CA LEU A 200 10.41 -12.78 8.32
C LEU A 200 9.87 -12.52 6.91
N ALA A 201 10.41 -11.52 6.25
CA ALA A 201 10.18 -11.21 4.85
C ALA A 201 11.32 -11.79 3.99
N VAL A 202 10.99 -12.58 2.98
CA VAL A 202 11.98 -13.23 2.10
C VAL A 202 11.70 -12.84 0.65
N ASP A 203 12.64 -12.14 0.03
CA ASP A 203 12.57 -11.78 -1.38
C ASP A 203 14.01 -11.54 -1.89
N PRO A 204 14.43 -12.07 -3.03
CA PRO A 204 15.76 -11.79 -3.57
C PRO A 204 15.89 -10.38 -4.13
N TRP A 205 14.79 -9.65 -4.36
CA TRP A 205 14.75 -8.35 -5.07
C TRP A 205 15.70 -8.34 -6.27
N SER A 206 15.60 -9.37 -7.09
CA SER A 206 16.49 -9.58 -8.22
C SER A 206 15.68 -9.96 -9.45
N TYR A 207 15.89 -9.23 -10.54
CA TYR A 207 15.27 -9.50 -11.82
C TYR A 207 15.45 -10.96 -12.27
N ALA A 208 16.66 -11.50 -12.15
CA ALA A 208 16.96 -12.87 -12.57
C ALA A 208 16.12 -13.95 -11.85
N ASN A 209 15.62 -13.65 -10.65
CA ASN A 209 14.77 -14.54 -9.88
C ASN A 209 13.26 -14.25 -10.05
N SER A 210 12.92 -13.19 -10.78
CA SER A 210 11.52 -12.82 -11.07
C SER A 210 11.02 -13.41 -12.39
N VAL A 211 11.91 -14.06 -13.16
CA VAL A 211 11.56 -14.71 -14.42
C VAL A 211 10.63 -15.89 -14.16
N GLN A 212 9.51 -15.94 -14.89
CA GLN A 212 8.51 -16.98 -14.82
C GLN A 212 8.44 -17.70 -16.17
N GLU A 213 8.93 -18.94 -16.24
CA GLU A 213 9.05 -19.69 -17.49
C GLU A 213 7.68 -20.18 -18.02
N GLU A 214 6.71 -20.43 -17.10
CA GLU A 214 5.36 -20.89 -17.45
C GLU A 214 4.42 -19.73 -17.81
N SER A 215 4.86 -18.48 -17.65
CA SER A 215 4.05 -17.28 -17.92
C SER A 215 4.14 -16.82 -19.37
N PRO A 216 3.12 -16.11 -19.89
CA PRO A 216 3.16 -15.50 -21.21
C PRO A 216 4.37 -14.56 -21.36
N ARG A 217 4.97 -14.58 -22.56
CA ARG A 217 6.15 -13.75 -22.86
C ARG A 217 5.91 -12.25 -22.65
N ASP A 218 4.71 -11.77 -22.97
CA ASP A 218 4.34 -10.36 -22.80
C ASP A 218 4.42 -9.92 -21.33
N LEU A 219 4.10 -10.82 -20.40
CA LEU A 219 4.27 -10.57 -18.95
C LEU A 219 5.74 -10.45 -18.60
N GLN A 220 6.58 -11.29 -19.16
CA GLN A 220 8.04 -11.23 -18.95
C GLN A 220 8.62 -9.91 -19.47
N GLU A 221 8.20 -9.47 -20.66
CA GLU A 221 8.62 -8.17 -21.23
C GLU A 221 8.19 -6.98 -20.33
N MET A 222 7.06 -7.09 -19.65
CA MET A 222 6.64 -6.09 -18.66
C MET A 222 7.56 -6.07 -17.43
N VAL A 223 7.98 -7.24 -16.95
CA VAL A 223 8.91 -7.35 -15.81
C VAL A 223 10.30 -6.81 -16.15
N ASP A 224 10.72 -6.88 -17.43
CA ASP A 224 12.01 -6.36 -17.92
C ASP A 224 12.17 -4.83 -17.72
N VAL A 225 11.07 -4.10 -17.54
CA VAL A 225 11.09 -2.64 -17.27
C VAL A 225 11.38 -2.33 -15.79
N TRP A 226 11.43 -3.32 -14.92
CA TRP A 226 11.55 -3.12 -13.49
C TRP A 226 12.99 -2.89 -13.05
N ASP A 227 13.21 -1.79 -12.35
CA ASP A 227 14.41 -1.59 -11.53
C ASP A 227 14.18 -2.25 -10.17
N ALA A 228 14.83 -3.38 -9.91
CA ALA A 228 14.69 -4.14 -8.67
C ALA A 228 15.05 -3.34 -7.40
N THR A 229 15.76 -2.23 -7.53
CA THR A 229 16.09 -1.32 -6.43
C THR A 229 14.84 -0.64 -5.90
N VAL A 230 13.93 -0.24 -6.80
CA VAL A 230 12.70 0.49 -6.41
C VAL A 230 11.78 -0.34 -5.51
N PRO A 231 11.44 -1.61 -5.80
CA PRO A 231 10.67 -2.45 -4.89
C PRO A 231 11.34 -2.61 -3.53
N PHE A 232 12.64 -2.84 -3.48
CA PHE A 232 13.38 -3.01 -2.22
C PHE A 232 13.39 -1.74 -1.36
N GLU A 233 13.68 -0.58 -1.94
CA GLU A 233 13.65 0.70 -1.23
C GLU A 233 12.23 1.06 -0.77
N THR A 234 11.22 0.75 -1.59
CA THR A 234 9.81 0.91 -1.22
C THR A 234 9.47 0.03 -0.02
N PHE A 235 9.85 -1.25 -0.05
CA PHE A 235 9.70 -2.17 1.09
C PHE A 235 10.32 -1.61 2.37
N LEU A 236 11.56 -1.15 2.34
CA LEU A 236 12.23 -0.58 3.51
C LEU A 236 11.48 0.65 4.05
N THR A 237 11.12 1.59 3.16
CA THR A 237 10.41 2.81 3.57
C THR A 237 9.00 2.54 4.07
N GLN A 238 8.35 1.49 3.58
CA GLN A 238 7.04 1.04 4.03
C GLN A 238 7.09 0.40 5.43
N LEU A 239 8.09 -0.45 5.68
CA LEU A 239 8.15 -1.25 6.91
C LEU A 239 8.83 -0.51 8.08
N LEU A 240 9.82 0.36 7.84
CA LEU A 240 10.52 1.09 8.88
C LEU A 240 9.61 1.80 9.90
N PRO A 241 8.50 2.46 9.51
CA PRO A 241 7.64 3.14 10.47
C PRO A 241 6.80 2.22 11.36
N ILE A 242 6.59 0.95 10.97
CA ILE A 242 5.64 0.04 11.61
C ILE A 242 6.29 -1.22 12.19
N ALA A 243 7.48 -1.60 11.70
CA ALA A 243 8.15 -2.81 12.13
C ALA A 243 8.62 -2.72 13.59
N ARG A 244 8.38 -3.78 14.36
CA ARG A 244 8.80 -3.89 15.75
C ARG A 244 10.28 -4.25 15.84
N HIS A 245 11.05 -3.49 16.61
CA HIS A 245 12.45 -3.84 16.89
C HIS A 245 12.55 -5.24 17.53
N GLY A 246 13.40 -6.07 16.93
CA GLY A 246 13.64 -7.43 17.41
C GLY A 246 12.56 -8.46 17.08
N ALA A 247 11.49 -8.05 16.37
CA ALA A 247 10.40 -8.93 15.96
C ALA A 247 10.06 -8.87 14.46
N PHE A 248 10.82 -8.11 13.68
CA PHE A 248 10.73 -8.08 12.21
C PHE A 248 12.12 -8.08 11.60
N ASN A 249 12.31 -8.82 10.52
CA ASN A 249 13.51 -8.71 9.68
C ASN A 249 13.24 -9.25 8.28
N TYR A 250 14.25 -9.12 7.39
CA TYR A 250 14.18 -9.60 6.02
C TYR A 250 15.44 -10.33 5.60
N LEU A 251 15.32 -11.19 4.59
CA LEU A 251 16.44 -11.85 3.91
C LEU A 251 16.36 -11.56 2.40
N PRO A 252 17.33 -10.81 1.84
CA PRO A 252 17.40 -10.55 0.40
C PRO A 252 18.04 -11.76 -0.31
N LEU A 253 17.36 -12.90 -0.24
CA LEU A 253 17.81 -14.21 -0.69
C LEU A 253 16.70 -14.95 -1.43
N THR A 254 17.08 -15.96 -2.21
CA THR A 254 16.11 -16.93 -2.72
C THR A 254 15.42 -17.65 -1.55
N SER A 255 14.23 -18.19 -1.79
CA SER A 255 13.49 -18.94 -0.78
C SER A 255 14.30 -20.09 -0.19
N ARG A 256 15.02 -20.84 -1.02
CA ARG A 256 15.90 -21.94 -0.61
C ARG A 256 17.03 -21.47 0.33
N ASP A 257 17.76 -20.44 -0.06
CA ASP A 257 18.87 -19.92 0.73
C ASP A 257 18.40 -19.30 2.05
N ALA A 258 17.28 -18.57 1.98
CA ALA A 258 16.64 -17.97 3.14
C ALA A 258 16.14 -19.04 4.14
N HIS A 259 15.54 -20.13 3.64
CA HIS A 259 15.13 -21.26 4.47
C HIS A 259 16.31 -21.85 5.22
N GLY A 260 17.43 -22.13 4.53
CA GLY A 260 18.65 -22.65 5.16
C GLY A 260 19.20 -21.73 6.24
N ARG A 261 19.18 -20.41 6.00
CA ARG A 261 19.61 -19.40 6.95
C ARG A 261 18.71 -19.31 8.18
N TRP A 262 17.40 -19.24 7.95
CA TRP A 262 16.39 -19.16 9.02
C TRP A 262 16.42 -20.42 9.91
N LEU A 263 16.53 -21.61 9.31
CA LEU A 263 16.51 -22.86 10.05
C LEU A 263 17.83 -23.09 10.84
N GLY A 264 18.97 -22.70 10.24
CA GLY A 264 20.30 -22.94 10.83
C GLY A 264 20.58 -21.99 12.00
N ASP A 265 20.54 -20.70 11.75
CA ASP A 265 20.95 -19.69 12.74
C ASP A 265 19.80 -19.25 13.64
N ARG A 266 18.56 -19.26 13.12
CA ARG A 266 17.35 -18.71 13.76
C ARG A 266 17.52 -17.25 14.21
N VAL A 267 18.45 -16.56 13.60
CA VAL A 267 18.78 -15.16 13.86
C VAL A 267 19.05 -14.45 12.56
N VAL A 268 18.33 -13.38 12.31
CA VAL A 268 18.55 -12.49 11.17
C VAL A 268 18.95 -11.11 11.68
N ARG A 269 19.92 -10.49 11.01
CA ARG A 269 20.38 -9.14 11.31
C ARG A 269 20.36 -8.30 10.05
N SER A 270 19.82 -7.11 10.16
CA SER A 270 19.90 -6.06 9.15
C SER A 270 20.28 -4.74 9.79
N THR A 271 20.69 -3.80 8.97
CA THR A 271 21.00 -2.43 9.41
C THR A 271 19.73 -1.72 9.87
N GLU A 272 18.62 -1.97 9.19
CA GLU A 272 17.35 -1.27 9.34
C GLU A 272 16.54 -1.77 10.55
N PHE A 273 16.56 -3.11 10.79
CA PHE A 273 15.70 -3.74 11.80
C PHE A 273 16.47 -4.43 12.94
N ALA A 274 17.81 -4.28 12.97
CA ALA A 274 18.71 -4.87 13.96
C ALA A 274 18.66 -6.41 13.99
N GLU A 275 18.69 -7.02 15.18
CA GLU A 275 18.67 -8.48 15.36
C GLU A 275 17.26 -8.98 15.68
N THR A 276 16.79 -9.98 14.93
CA THR A 276 15.53 -10.68 15.20
C THR A 276 15.81 -12.18 15.39
N ARG A 277 15.19 -12.77 16.40
CA ARG A 277 15.27 -14.21 16.71
C ARG A 277 13.98 -14.91 16.34
N TYR A 278 14.11 -16.04 15.67
CA TYR A 278 13.01 -16.88 15.21
C TYR A 278 12.95 -18.18 16.00
N THR A 279 11.72 -18.71 16.14
CA THR A 279 11.48 -19.98 16.86
C THR A 279 11.82 -21.20 15.99
N GLY A 280 11.81 -21.04 14.67
CA GLY A 280 11.91 -22.13 13.69
C GLY A 280 10.61 -22.91 13.55
N ARG A 281 9.48 -22.33 14.00
CA ARG A 281 8.13 -22.90 13.90
C ARG A 281 7.17 -21.82 13.39
N ILE A 282 6.45 -22.10 12.35
CA ILE A 282 5.66 -21.11 11.60
C ILE A 282 4.20 -21.15 12.05
N ALA A 283 3.68 -20.00 12.44
CA ALA A 283 2.27 -19.80 12.76
C ALA A 283 1.48 -19.39 11.52
N VAL A 284 2.06 -18.53 10.67
CA VAL A 284 1.48 -18.07 9.40
C VAL A 284 2.57 -18.09 8.33
N LEU A 285 2.30 -18.79 7.25
CA LEU A 285 3.14 -18.87 6.05
C LEU A 285 2.38 -18.24 4.88
N HIS A 286 2.94 -17.22 4.26
CA HIS A 286 2.40 -16.60 3.03
C HIS A 286 3.40 -16.87 1.89
N ILE A 287 2.96 -17.58 0.84
CA ILE A 287 3.75 -17.88 -0.35
C ILE A 287 3.17 -17.04 -1.49
N ASP A 288 3.94 -16.06 -1.93
CA ASP A 288 3.59 -15.03 -2.93
C ASP A 288 4.81 -14.71 -3.82
N GLY A 289 5.61 -15.73 -4.11
CA GLY A 289 6.83 -15.60 -4.90
C GLY A 289 6.61 -15.85 -6.39
N ASN A 290 7.54 -16.60 -7.00
CA ASN A 290 7.43 -17.01 -8.40
C ASN A 290 6.24 -17.99 -8.58
N HIS A 291 5.44 -17.82 -9.63
CA HIS A 291 4.19 -18.58 -9.85
C HIS A 291 4.37 -19.84 -10.71
N ASP A 292 5.58 -20.15 -11.17
CA ASP A 292 5.85 -21.41 -11.85
C ASP A 292 5.65 -22.60 -10.89
N TYR A 293 5.02 -23.65 -11.36
CA TYR A 293 4.70 -24.81 -10.53
C TYR A 293 5.92 -25.37 -9.78
N ALA A 294 7.09 -25.40 -10.42
CA ALA A 294 8.31 -25.90 -9.80
C ALA A 294 8.74 -25.01 -8.62
N ALA A 295 8.66 -23.69 -8.77
CA ALA A 295 9.04 -22.72 -7.73
C ALA A 295 8.08 -22.80 -6.52
N VAL A 296 6.78 -22.75 -6.76
CA VAL A 296 5.78 -22.86 -5.68
C VAL A 296 5.87 -24.22 -4.98
N SER A 297 6.13 -25.30 -5.73
CA SER A 297 6.33 -26.63 -5.15
C SER A 297 7.54 -26.72 -4.26
N GLU A 298 8.64 -26.05 -4.65
CA GLU A 298 9.85 -25.96 -3.84
C GLU A 298 9.60 -25.17 -2.55
N ASP A 299 8.97 -24.01 -2.64
CA ASP A 299 8.61 -23.20 -1.47
C ASP A 299 7.74 -23.98 -0.50
N ALA A 300 6.70 -24.63 -1.00
CA ALA A 300 5.85 -25.49 -0.19
C ALA A 300 6.63 -26.64 0.47
N ALA A 301 7.53 -27.31 -0.27
CA ALA A 301 8.31 -28.42 0.27
C ALA A 301 9.30 -27.99 1.35
N LEU A 302 9.87 -26.79 1.24
CA LEU A 302 10.82 -26.24 2.21
C LEU A 302 10.11 -25.74 3.48
N TRP A 303 9.03 -24.97 3.37
CA TRP A 303 8.49 -24.20 4.48
C TRP A 303 7.30 -24.86 5.18
N LEU A 304 6.43 -25.61 4.48
CA LEU A 304 5.26 -26.27 5.10
C LEU A 304 5.63 -27.28 6.22
N PRO A 305 6.76 -28.01 6.20
CA PRO A 305 7.14 -28.89 7.32
C PRO A 305 7.29 -28.17 8.67
N HIS A 306 7.47 -26.86 8.66
CA HIS A 306 7.64 -26.04 9.86
C HIS A 306 6.33 -25.41 10.35
N LEU A 307 5.24 -25.58 9.61
CA LEU A 307 3.93 -25.04 9.98
C LEU A 307 3.40 -25.73 11.23
N LEU A 308 2.99 -24.93 12.20
CA LEU A 308 2.44 -25.40 13.47
C LEU A 308 1.05 -26.03 13.29
N PRO A 309 0.65 -26.98 14.13
CA PRO A 309 -0.77 -27.34 14.29
C PRO A 309 -1.60 -26.07 14.59
N GLY A 310 -2.74 -25.92 13.93
CA GLY A 310 -3.54 -24.69 13.97
C GLY A 310 -2.99 -23.52 13.16
N GLY A 311 -1.79 -23.66 12.57
CA GLY A 311 -1.16 -22.63 11.73
C GLY A 311 -1.86 -22.45 10.39
N TRP A 312 -1.57 -21.35 9.75
CA TRP A 312 -2.14 -20.95 8.47
C TRP A 312 -1.09 -20.96 7.36
N VAL A 313 -1.44 -21.53 6.20
CA VAL A 313 -0.73 -21.28 4.95
C VAL A 313 -1.65 -20.50 4.00
N VAL A 314 -1.06 -19.51 3.36
CA VAL A 314 -1.71 -18.70 2.31
C VAL A 314 -0.90 -18.90 1.04
N LEU A 315 -1.54 -19.41 -0.01
CA LEU A 315 -0.97 -19.52 -1.35
C LEU A 315 -1.58 -18.42 -2.18
N ASP A 316 -0.79 -17.41 -2.50
CA ASP A 316 -1.26 -16.33 -3.35
C ASP A 316 -1.35 -16.78 -4.80
N ASP A 317 -2.07 -15.99 -5.61
CA ASP A 317 -2.32 -16.27 -7.02
C ASP A 317 -2.81 -17.70 -7.31
N TYR A 318 -3.49 -18.30 -6.33
CA TYR A 318 -4.22 -19.55 -6.52
C TYR A 318 -5.24 -19.44 -7.67
N PHE A 319 -5.81 -18.25 -7.84
CA PHE A 319 -6.57 -17.87 -9.02
C PHE A 319 -5.84 -16.77 -9.78
N TRP A 320 -5.02 -17.18 -10.75
CA TRP A 320 -4.21 -16.29 -11.57
C TRP A 320 -4.47 -16.51 -13.06
N LEU A 321 -4.46 -15.41 -13.84
CA LEU A 321 -4.81 -15.48 -15.26
C LEU A 321 -3.66 -15.95 -16.15
N HIS A 322 -2.43 -15.88 -15.67
CA HIS A 322 -1.22 -16.09 -16.48
C HIS A 322 -0.53 -17.43 -16.21
N GLY A 323 -1.09 -18.26 -15.33
CA GLY A 323 -0.55 -19.58 -15.00
C GLY A 323 -1.41 -20.33 -13.99
N ASP A 324 -1.02 -21.53 -13.62
CA ASP A 324 -1.76 -22.37 -12.67
C ASP A 324 -0.88 -23.06 -11.62
N GLY A 325 0.39 -22.67 -11.50
CA GLY A 325 1.33 -23.25 -10.54
C GLY A 325 0.84 -23.20 -9.09
N PRO A 326 0.46 -22.04 -8.54
CA PRO A 326 -0.05 -21.95 -7.18
C PRO A 326 -1.32 -22.77 -6.97
N ARG A 327 -2.23 -22.81 -7.97
CA ARG A 327 -3.44 -23.61 -7.90
C ARG A 327 -3.14 -25.11 -7.86
N ARG A 328 -2.24 -25.58 -8.71
CA ARG A 328 -1.85 -27.03 -8.74
C ARG A 328 -1.24 -27.47 -7.42
N VAL A 329 -0.39 -26.61 -6.82
CA VAL A 329 0.19 -26.89 -5.50
C VAL A 329 -0.87 -26.86 -4.41
N GLY A 330 -1.78 -25.88 -4.42
CA GLY A 330 -2.87 -25.78 -3.46
C GLY A 330 -3.85 -26.97 -3.54
N ASP A 331 -4.26 -27.37 -4.75
CA ASP A 331 -5.13 -28.52 -4.97
C ASP A 331 -4.48 -29.83 -4.50
N ALA A 332 -3.18 -30.02 -4.81
CA ALA A 332 -2.42 -31.15 -4.34
C ALA A 332 -2.32 -31.18 -2.81
N PHE A 333 -2.04 -30.02 -2.19
CA PHE A 333 -1.99 -29.87 -0.72
C PHE A 333 -3.33 -30.24 -0.08
N LEU A 334 -4.44 -29.66 -0.55
CA LEU A 334 -5.77 -29.97 -0.04
C LEU A 334 -6.15 -31.45 -0.19
N THR A 335 -5.71 -32.09 -1.28
CA THR A 335 -5.99 -33.52 -1.52
C THR A 335 -5.14 -34.41 -0.63
N THR A 336 -3.82 -34.16 -0.55
CA THR A 336 -2.88 -35.04 0.16
C THR A 336 -2.92 -34.86 1.67
N ARG A 337 -3.29 -33.68 2.15
CA ARG A 337 -3.36 -33.31 3.57
C ARG A 337 -4.79 -33.09 4.07
N ALA A 338 -5.80 -33.62 3.36
CA ALA A 338 -7.20 -33.40 3.68
C ALA A 338 -7.56 -33.70 5.15
N ALA A 339 -6.95 -34.73 5.75
CA ALA A 339 -7.17 -35.08 7.16
C ALA A 339 -6.58 -34.06 8.16
N ASP A 340 -5.60 -33.29 7.72
CA ASP A 340 -4.91 -32.29 8.54
C ASP A 340 -5.50 -30.88 8.38
N VAL A 341 -6.45 -30.70 7.46
CA VAL A 341 -7.05 -29.38 7.18
C VAL A 341 -8.28 -29.19 8.06
N ALA A 342 -8.23 -28.18 8.93
CA ALA A 342 -9.38 -27.75 9.70
C ALA A 342 -10.32 -26.86 8.90
N ARG A 343 -9.73 -26.00 8.05
CA ARG A 343 -10.49 -25.02 7.27
C ARG A 343 -9.73 -24.62 6.01
N ALA A 344 -10.44 -24.40 4.91
CA ALA A 344 -9.90 -23.79 3.71
C ALA A 344 -10.94 -22.88 3.06
N PHE A 345 -10.49 -21.77 2.47
CA PHE A 345 -11.32 -20.88 1.66
C PHE A 345 -10.46 -20.08 0.69
N VAL A 346 -11.09 -19.56 -0.37
CA VAL A 346 -10.46 -18.64 -1.33
C VAL A 346 -11.00 -17.26 -1.07
N CYS A 347 -10.08 -16.26 -1.00
CA CYS A 347 -10.46 -14.86 -0.87
C CYS A 347 -9.51 -13.99 -1.69
N GLY A 348 -10.07 -13.12 -2.52
CA GLY A 348 -9.30 -12.47 -3.59
C GLY A 348 -8.77 -13.53 -4.55
N SER A 349 -7.48 -13.46 -4.87
CA SER A 349 -6.78 -14.47 -5.68
C SER A 349 -6.17 -15.63 -4.85
N ALA A 350 -6.16 -15.53 -3.51
CA ALA A 350 -5.39 -16.40 -2.62
C ALA A 350 -6.21 -17.54 -1.99
N LEU A 351 -5.58 -18.70 -1.82
CA LEU A 351 -6.07 -19.82 -1.05
C LEU A 351 -5.53 -19.75 0.39
N PHE A 352 -6.44 -19.75 1.34
CA PHE A 352 -6.16 -19.78 2.78
C PHE A 352 -6.48 -21.16 3.33
N VAL A 353 -5.52 -21.79 4.02
CA VAL A 353 -5.69 -23.11 4.63
C VAL A 353 -5.20 -23.10 6.07
N GLN A 354 -6.05 -23.50 7.00
CA GLN A 354 -5.68 -23.72 8.39
C GLN A 354 -5.48 -25.20 8.67
N LEU A 355 -4.37 -25.56 9.31
CA LEU A 355 -4.19 -26.92 9.80
C LEU A 355 -5.02 -27.16 11.06
N SER A 356 -5.38 -28.41 11.28
CA SER A 356 -6.01 -28.85 12.53
C SER A 356 -5.09 -28.57 13.72
N ALA A 357 -5.68 -28.12 14.83
CA ALA A 357 -4.96 -28.08 16.08
C ALA A 357 -4.61 -29.52 16.46
N GLY A 358 -3.35 -29.78 16.84
CA GLY A 358 -2.99 -31.09 17.39
C GLY A 358 -3.76 -31.35 18.68
N ASP A 359 -4.04 -32.63 18.95
CA ASP A 359 -4.62 -33.07 20.21
C ASP A 359 -3.74 -32.72 21.41
#